data_d0d1886042276c9b5ed9accfc76a20d4
#
_entry.id   d0d1886042276c9b5ed9accfc76a20d4
#
_cell.length_a   1.000
_cell.length_b   1.000
_cell.length_c   1.000
_cell.angle_alpha   90.00
_cell.angle_beta   90.00
_cell.angle_gamma   90.00
#
_symmetry.space_group_name_H-M   'P 1'
#
loop_
_entity.id
_entity.type
_entity.pdbx_description
1 polymer ?
#
loop_
_entity_poly.entity_id
_entity_poly.type
_entity_poly.pdbx_seq_one_letter_code
_entity_poly.pdbx_strand_id
1 'polypeptide(L)'
;MLKEKSTYKDELPINITVANIVDYPIHFHNDLEVVYVLGGSVRMKNGYYNYILKEGDIFILNPREIHSFENNGEKNMVMMLQMDTEYFSNYYDNLKNSFFVTDMEDDSDESLDLLRSILARIMMEIMEKGYGHEAKIIENTHNLLSNLFADFQYYLMEDGKFVNGTKHKGNKILAGRLSRITDYMYANYTRKLTLSEIAEREHLSIYYLSHVIKEATGLSFQELLSFIRVEESEKFLLGSNKKIGAIADETGFSAVRYYIKHFERWFGMHPLDYRKKYTGKVASIETVAKIDKYTPTEIEAAIRRNVKGVYSDYLSSKKAPPIIVELDIMEAIKESYLPELYPLEYMDNEMLKPVARPYSLLKSLKEKLLVFGENYILSSSARSPGAFQSFSILVYNVGDDLKKNLTRPMAKEHVLETVRSYDEEQEFLIRCNGISGEFKVSRYKMTRESAITSFEESLKAEGLASKRKAIINNWSILPSVDFSKIVTTDTISIRSTLKGLSAELILIDKQTSPTM
;
A
#
# COMPACT_ATOMS: atom_id res chain seq x y z
N MET A 1 -24.58 -0.46 -20.61
CA MET A 1 -24.84 -0.07 -19.21
C MET A 1 -23.92 1.08 -18.85
N LEU A 2 -24.45 2.23 -18.48
CA LEU A 2 -23.64 3.39 -18.12
C LEU A 2 -22.72 3.13 -16.91
N LYS A 3 -23.18 2.30 -15.95
CA LYS A 3 -22.37 1.91 -14.78
C LYS A 3 -21.52 0.69 -15.12
N GLU A 4 -20.21 0.85 -15.09
CA GLU A 4 -19.25 -0.24 -15.17
C GLU A 4 -19.15 -0.96 -13.82
N LYS A 5 -19.01 -2.28 -13.87
CA LYS A 5 -18.74 -3.09 -12.69
C LYS A 5 -17.26 -3.46 -12.71
N SER A 6 -16.50 -2.85 -11.83
CA SER A 6 -15.10 -3.23 -11.64
C SER A 6 -15.00 -4.66 -11.11
N THR A 7 -14.04 -5.40 -11.61
CA THR A 7 -13.75 -6.77 -11.18
C THR A 7 -12.30 -6.83 -10.75
N TYR A 8 -12.09 -7.19 -9.50
CA TYR A 8 -10.77 -7.34 -8.90
C TYR A 8 -10.33 -8.79 -8.99
N LYS A 9 -9.08 -9.00 -9.37
CA LYS A 9 -8.47 -10.32 -9.56
C LYS A 9 -7.41 -10.56 -8.49
N ASP A 10 -7.09 -11.82 -8.26
CA ASP A 10 -6.00 -12.26 -7.39
C ASP A 10 -6.12 -11.71 -5.95
N GLU A 11 -7.37 -11.52 -5.46
CA GLU A 11 -7.69 -10.95 -4.13
C GLU A 11 -7.13 -9.55 -3.87
N LEU A 12 -6.60 -8.89 -4.90
CA LEU A 12 -6.09 -7.53 -4.80
C LEU A 12 -7.24 -6.52 -4.91
N PRO A 13 -7.31 -5.48 -4.03
CA PRO A 13 -8.33 -4.44 -4.09
C PRO A 13 -8.02 -3.35 -5.13
N ILE A 14 -7.22 -3.68 -6.13
CA ILE A 14 -6.88 -2.81 -7.26
C ILE A 14 -6.91 -3.56 -8.58
N ASN A 15 -7.11 -2.82 -9.65
CA ASN A 15 -7.02 -3.32 -11.01
C ASN A 15 -6.20 -2.36 -11.87
N ILE A 16 -5.20 -2.86 -12.60
CA ILE A 16 -4.38 -2.05 -13.51
C ILE A 16 -4.54 -2.54 -14.94
N THR A 17 -4.76 -1.59 -15.84
CA THR A 17 -4.70 -1.80 -17.28
C THR A 17 -3.75 -0.78 -17.90
N VAL A 18 -2.79 -1.25 -18.71
CA VAL A 18 -1.94 -0.38 -19.54
C VAL A 18 -2.21 -0.71 -21.00
N ALA A 19 -2.74 0.26 -21.74
CA ALA A 19 -3.21 0.03 -23.09
C ALA A 19 -3.03 1.25 -24.01
N ASN A 20 -2.99 0.98 -25.34
CA ASN A 20 -3.32 1.97 -26.35
C ASN A 20 -4.84 2.08 -26.43
N ILE A 21 -5.37 3.24 -26.13
CA ILE A 21 -6.82 3.50 -26.15
C ILE A 21 -7.19 4.03 -27.54
N VAL A 22 -8.03 3.28 -28.24
CA VAL A 22 -8.65 3.72 -29.50
C VAL A 22 -9.98 4.41 -29.19
N ASP A 23 -10.83 3.76 -28.41
CA ASP A 23 -12.13 4.25 -27.98
C ASP A 23 -12.56 3.56 -26.69
N TYR A 24 -12.84 4.32 -25.64
CA TYR A 24 -13.37 3.80 -24.39
C TYR A 24 -14.70 4.52 -24.11
N PRO A 25 -15.83 3.81 -24.20
CA PRO A 25 -17.15 4.42 -24.20
C PRO A 25 -17.48 5.11 -22.88
N ILE A 26 -18.47 6.00 -22.91
CA ILE A 26 -18.94 6.74 -21.73
C ILE A 26 -19.46 5.77 -20.67
N HIS A 27 -18.90 5.85 -19.48
CA HIS A 27 -19.25 5.04 -18.32
C HIS A 27 -18.95 5.77 -17.01
N PHE A 28 -19.29 5.17 -15.89
CA PHE A 28 -18.83 5.53 -14.56
C PHE A 28 -18.74 4.28 -13.68
N HIS A 29 -17.93 4.33 -12.64
CA HIS A 29 -17.81 3.33 -11.60
C HIS A 29 -17.78 3.97 -10.21
N ASN A 30 -17.83 3.16 -9.15
CA ASN A 30 -17.77 3.66 -7.78
C ASN A 30 -16.34 3.76 -7.24
N ASP A 31 -15.37 3.27 -8.01
CA ASP A 31 -13.97 3.17 -7.61
C ASP A 31 -13.25 4.49 -7.89
N LEU A 32 -12.19 4.75 -7.14
CA LEU A 32 -11.25 5.80 -7.45
C LEU A 32 -10.33 5.30 -8.56
N GLU A 33 -10.14 6.09 -9.63
CA GLU A 33 -9.27 5.71 -10.73
C GLU A 33 -8.18 6.76 -10.96
N VAL A 34 -6.95 6.30 -11.14
CA VAL A 34 -5.82 7.13 -11.54
C VAL A 34 -5.45 6.79 -12.97
N VAL A 35 -5.47 7.81 -13.82
CA VAL A 35 -5.08 7.75 -15.23
C VAL A 35 -3.69 8.37 -15.36
N TYR A 36 -2.72 7.62 -15.88
CA TYR A 36 -1.36 8.11 -16.12
C TYR A 36 -0.95 7.85 -17.57
N VAL A 37 -0.62 8.91 -18.31
CA VAL A 37 -0.19 8.82 -19.70
C VAL A 37 1.32 8.55 -19.75
N LEU A 38 1.70 7.33 -20.10
CA LEU A 38 3.08 6.88 -20.22
C LEU A 38 3.70 7.17 -21.59
N GLY A 39 2.89 7.59 -22.60
CA GLY A 39 3.35 7.94 -23.93
C GLY A 39 2.25 8.41 -24.82
N GLY A 40 2.55 9.36 -25.72
CA GLY A 40 1.60 9.95 -26.63
C GLY A 40 0.56 10.85 -25.96
N SER A 41 -0.66 10.86 -26.49
CA SER A 41 -1.74 11.64 -25.92
C SER A 41 -3.11 10.97 -26.11
N VAL A 42 -4.06 11.29 -25.24
CA VAL A 42 -5.43 10.77 -25.26
C VAL A 42 -6.43 11.88 -24.98
N ARG A 43 -7.55 11.89 -25.69
CA ARG A 43 -8.68 12.77 -25.34
C ARG A 43 -9.53 12.10 -24.29
N MET A 44 -9.82 12.81 -23.23
CA MET A 44 -10.69 12.37 -22.15
C MET A 44 -11.84 13.34 -21.97
N LYS A 45 -13.07 12.82 -21.92
CA LYS A 45 -14.23 13.56 -21.45
C LYS A 45 -14.46 13.19 -19.98
N ASN A 46 -14.53 14.19 -19.11
CA ASN A 46 -14.95 14.00 -17.72
C ASN A 46 -16.10 14.97 -17.43
N GLY A 47 -17.30 14.43 -17.22
CA GLY A 47 -18.51 15.21 -17.05
C GLY A 47 -18.70 16.20 -18.20
N TYR A 48 -18.73 17.48 -17.88
CA TYR A 48 -18.95 18.57 -18.84
C TYR A 48 -17.67 19.05 -19.57
N TYR A 49 -16.48 18.59 -19.13
CA TYR A 49 -15.21 19.07 -19.65
C TYR A 49 -14.48 18.04 -20.51
N ASN A 50 -13.74 18.53 -21.51
CA ASN A 50 -12.90 17.69 -22.37
C ASN A 50 -11.43 18.06 -22.16
N TYR A 51 -10.62 17.05 -21.84
CA TYR A 51 -9.19 17.16 -21.61
C TYR A 51 -8.41 16.53 -22.76
N ILE A 52 -7.22 17.03 -23.02
CA ILE A 52 -6.19 16.33 -23.80
C ILE A 52 -5.06 16.02 -22.82
N LEU A 53 -4.96 14.76 -22.42
CA LEU A 53 -3.90 14.29 -21.55
C LEU A 53 -2.70 13.90 -22.40
N LYS A 54 -1.51 14.36 -22.03
CA LYS A 54 -0.24 14.15 -22.72
C LYS A 54 0.68 13.27 -21.89
N GLU A 55 1.77 12.81 -22.51
CA GLU A 55 2.83 12.06 -21.81
C GLU A 55 3.30 12.81 -20.56
N GLY A 56 3.30 12.09 -19.42
CA GLY A 56 3.61 12.64 -18.10
C GLY A 56 2.41 13.05 -17.27
N ASP A 57 1.25 13.31 -17.90
CA ASP A 57 0.05 13.75 -17.19
C ASP A 57 -0.54 12.64 -16.32
N ILE A 58 -0.96 13.01 -15.12
CA ILE A 58 -1.75 12.18 -14.21
C ILE A 58 -3.08 12.86 -13.96
N PHE A 59 -4.17 12.13 -14.16
CA PHE A 59 -5.52 12.59 -13.87
C PHE A 59 -6.22 11.65 -12.90
N ILE A 60 -6.95 12.21 -11.94
CA ILE A 60 -7.71 11.42 -10.96
C ILE A 60 -9.18 11.52 -11.32
N LEU A 61 -9.78 10.36 -11.58
CA LEU A 61 -11.22 10.21 -11.74
C LEU A 61 -11.81 9.80 -10.40
N ASN A 62 -12.59 10.70 -9.83
CA ASN A 62 -13.21 10.48 -8.55
C ASN A 62 -14.38 9.48 -8.65
N PRO A 63 -14.76 8.82 -7.54
CA PRO A 63 -15.88 7.88 -7.56
C PRO A 63 -17.13 8.51 -8.18
N ARG A 64 -17.77 7.78 -9.11
CA ARG A 64 -19.04 8.15 -9.75
C ARG A 64 -18.96 9.24 -10.83
N GLU A 65 -17.79 9.75 -11.17
CA GLU A 65 -17.63 10.66 -12.32
C GLU A 65 -17.87 9.95 -13.65
N ILE A 66 -18.65 10.57 -14.52
CA ILE A 66 -18.91 10.04 -15.88
C ILE A 66 -17.75 10.45 -16.79
N HIS A 67 -17.11 9.46 -17.38
CA HIS A 67 -15.94 9.70 -18.23
C HIS A 67 -15.91 8.78 -19.46
N SER A 68 -15.06 9.15 -20.42
CA SER A 68 -14.74 8.37 -21.61
C SER A 68 -13.38 8.77 -22.15
N PHE A 69 -12.76 7.90 -22.95
CA PHE A 69 -11.50 8.20 -23.62
C PHE A 69 -11.63 7.95 -25.13
N GLU A 70 -11.00 8.80 -25.92
CA GLU A 70 -10.90 8.67 -27.37
C GLU A 70 -9.44 8.91 -27.81
N ASN A 71 -9.00 8.21 -28.84
CA ASN A 71 -7.71 8.44 -29.46
C ASN A 71 -7.57 9.90 -29.91
N ASN A 72 -6.40 10.50 -29.71
CA ASN A 72 -6.11 11.88 -30.16
C ASN A 72 -5.38 11.96 -31.53
N GLY A 73 -5.48 10.92 -32.34
CA GLY A 73 -4.87 10.88 -33.66
C GLY A 73 -3.48 10.21 -33.70
N GLU A 74 -2.95 9.78 -32.57
CA GLU A 74 -1.66 9.10 -32.44
C GLU A 74 -1.75 7.91 -31.49
N LYS A 75 -0.76 7.02 -31.56
CA LYS A 75 -0.65 5.90 -30.62
C LYS A 75 -0.33 6.44 -29.24
N ASN A 76 -1.05 5.94 -28.23
CA ASN A 76 -0.88 6.34 -26.84
C ASN A 76 -0.56 5.14 -25.96
N MET A 77 -0.03 5.40 -24.76
CA MET A 77 0.14 4.40 -23.72
C MET A 77 -0.42 4.99 -22.44
N VAL A 78 -1.58 4.48 -22.03
CA VAL A 78 -2.30 4.97 -20.86
C VAL A 78 -2.40 3.87 -19.84
N MET A 79 -1.98 4.16 -18.60
CA MET A 79 -2.24 3.36 -17.43
C MET A 79 -3.53 3.82 -16.77
N MET A 80 -4.41 2.89 -16.49
CA MET A 80 -5.63 3.08 -15.70
C MET A 80 -5.53 2.20 -14.46
N LEU A 81 -5.45 2.80 -13.29
CA LEU A 81 -5.43 2.13 -11.98
C LEU A 81 -6.75 2.39 -11.27
N GLN A 82 -7.60 1.38 -11.15
CA GLN A 82 -8.81 1.40 -10.35
C GLN A 82 -8.53 0.86 -8.95
N MET A 83 -9.05 1.53 -7.93
CA MET A 83 -8.91 1.15 -6.52
C MET A 83 -10.29 0.95 -5.89
N ASP A 84 -10.51 -0.20 -5.25
CA ASP A 84 -11.76 -0.54 -4.57
C ASP A 84 -12.01 0.39 -3.39
N THR A 85 -12.88 1.39 -3.59
CA THR A 85 -13.24 2.34 -2.54
C THR A 85 -13.97 1.68 -1.36
N GLU A 86 -14.65 0.54 -1.55
CA GLU A 86 -15.28 -0.21 -0.46
C GLU A 86 -14.21 -0.81 0.46
N TYR A 87 -13.20 -1.45 -0.10
CA TYR A 87 -12.08 -2.03 0.65
C TYR A 87 -11.30 -0.95 1.42
N PHE A 88 -10.86 0.10 0.71
CA PHE A 88 -9.99 1.14 1.31
C PHE A 88 -10.74 2.09 2.26
N SER A 89 -12.08 2.16 2.21
CA SER A 89 -12.87 2.93 3.19
C SER A 89 -12.80 2.37 4.61
N ASN A 90 -12.32 1.14 4.79
CA ASN A 90 -12.02 0.60 6.11
C ASN A 90 -10.78 1.26 6.77
N TYR A 91 -9.95 1.94 5.99
CA TYR A 91 -8.70 2.58 6.42
C TYR A 91 -8.71 4.11 6.27
N TYR A 92 -9.54 4.63 5.36
CA TYR A 92 -9.62 6.06 5.05
C TYR A 92 -11.06 6.53 5.18
N ASP A 93 -11.35 7.25 6.24
CA ASP A 93 -12.65 7.87 6.43
C ASP A 93 -13.00 8.78 5.25
N ASN A 94 -14.24 8.70 4.78
CA ASN A 94 -14.79 9.51 3.68
C ASN A 94 -14.17 9.29 2.28
N LEU A 95 -13.36 8.25 2.05
CA LEU A 95 -12.75 8.00 0.73
C LEU A 95 -13.78 7.99 -0.42
N LYS A 96 -14.98 7.41 -0.18
CA LYS A 96 -16.07 7.31 -1.18
C LYS A 96 -16.60 8.67 -1.65
N ASN A 97 -16.40 9.69 -0.85
CA ASN A 97 -16.90 11.03 -1.10
C ASN A 97 -15.76 12.06 -1.18
N SER A 98 -14.53 11.63 -1.04
CA SER A 98 -13.37 12.49 -1.20
C SER A 98 -13.20 12.87 -2.68
N PHE A 99 -12.77 14.09 -2.91
CA PHE A 99 -12.53 14.62 -4.23
C PHE A 99 -11.07 15.04 -4.36
N PHE A 100 -10.39 14.50 -5.37
CA PHE A 100 -8.97 14.74 -5.60
C PHE A 100 -8.79 15.37 -6.98
N VAL A 101 -7.86 16.32 -7.07
CA VAL A 101 -7.55 17.04 -8.32
C VAL A 101 -6.04 17.11 -8.49
N THR A 102 -5.54 16.72 -9.65
CA THR A 102 -4.17 16.96 -10.10
C THR A 102 -4.12 18.22 -10.94
N ASP A 103 -3.06 19.02 -10.77
CA ASP A 103 -2.78 20.13 -11.66
C ASP A 103 -1.88 19.65 -12.81
N MET A 104 -2.40 19.69 -14.03
CA MET A 104 -1.66 19.26 -15.23
C MET A 104 -0.81 20.41 -15.82
N GLU A 105 -0.96 21.64 -15.32
CA GLU A 105 -0.24 22.81 -15.84
C GLU A 105 1.07 23.09 -15.05
N ASP A 106 1.26 22.46 -13.88
CA ASP A 106 2.46 22.61 -13.04
C ASP A 106 3.34 21.36 -13.06
N ASP A 107 4.20 21.25 -14.08
CA ASP A 107 5.20 20.16 -14.20
C ASP A 107 6.28 20.17 -13.11
N SER A 108 6.35 21.22 -12.27
CA SER A 108 7.38 21.38 -11.24
C SER A 108 6.95 20.87 -9.86
N ASP A 109 5.76 20.27 -9.72
CA ASP A 109 5.23 19.81 -8.43
C ASP A 109 5.91 18.49 -7.99
N GLU A 110 6.75 18.57 -6.93
CA GLU A 110 7.39 17.40 -6.31
C GLU A 110 6.36 16.34 -5.88
N SER A 111 5.12 16.73 -5.60
CA SER A 111 4.03 15.80 -5.23
C SER A 111 3.62 14.92 -6.42
N LEU A 112 3.66 15.45 -7.67
CA LEU A 112 3.42 14.67 -8.89
C LEU A 112 4.55 13.68 -9.15
N ASP A 113 5.81 14.04 -8.88
CA ASP A 113 6.94 13.13 -9.03
C ASP A 113 6.88 11.97 -8.03
N LEU A 114 6.46 12.24 -6.80
CA LEU A 114 6.18 11.20 -5.82
C LEU A 114 5.06 10.28 -6.29
N LEU A 115 3.98 10.85 -6.83
CA LEU A 115 2.85 10.09 -7.36
C LEU A 115 3.28 9.19 -8.53
N ARG A 116 4.06 9.72 -9.50
CA ARG A 116 4.67 8.96 -10.62
C ARG A 116 5.52 7.79 -10.10
N SER A 117 6.31 8.04 -9.06
CA SER A 117 7.19 7.04 -8.44
C SER A 117 6.40 5.90 -7.79
N ILE A 118 5.34 6.21 -7.05
CA ILE A 118 4.48 5.21 -6.41
C ILE A 118 3.76 4.37 -7.48
N LEU A 119 3.19 5.01 -8.51
CA LEU A 119 2.51 4.33 -9.61
C LEU A 119 3.46 3.39 -10.37
N ALA A 120 4.70 3.83 -10.62
CA ALA A 120 5.73 2.99 -11.24
C ALA A 120 6.04 1.75 -10.39
N ARG A 121 6.17 1.89 -9.06
CA ARG A 121 6.41 0.75 -8.15
C ARG A 121 5.25 -0.24 -8.17
N ILE A 122 4.00 0.22 -8.14
CA ILE A 122 2.83 -0.66 -8.23
C ILE A 122 2.84 -1.44 -9.56
N MET A 123 3.11 -0.77 -10.69
CA MET A 123 3.21 -1.43 -11.99
C MET A 123 4.29 -2.51 -12.00
N MET A 124 5.46 -2.22 -11.44
CA MET A 124 6.59 -3.16 -11.40
C MET A 124 6.27 -4.39 -10.55
N GLU A 125 5.67 -4.22 -9.37
CA GLU A 125 5.25 -5.35 -8.51
C GLU A 125 4.22 -6.26 -9.21
N ILE A 126 3.28 -5.67 -9.96
CA ILE A 126 2.25 -6.43 -10.72
C ILE A 126 2.88 -7.20 -11.89
N MET A 127 3.88 -6.64 -12.57
CA MET A 127 4.54 -7.29 -13.70
C MET A 127 5.48 -8.41 -13.25
N GLU A 128 6.25 -8.20 -12.21
CA GLU A 128 7.27 -9.15 -11.76
C GLU A 128 6.70 -10.29 -10.93
N LYS A 129 5.60 -10.08 -10.22
CA LYS A 129 4.94 -11.07 -9.36
C LYS A 129 5.92 -11.80 -8.44
N GLY A 130 6.87 -11.06 -7.87
CA GLY A 130 7.81 -11.59 -6.91
C GLY A 130 7.13 -12.02 -5.61
N TYR A 131 7.84 -12.71 -4.75
CA TYR A 131 7.31 -13.11 -3.45
C TYR A 131 6.83 -11.90 -2.63
N GLY A 132 5.62 -12.00 -2.08
CA GLY A 132 4.99 -10.92 -1.29
C GLY A 132 4.57 -9.70 -2.11
N HIS A 133 4.53 -9.80 -3.45
CA HIS A 133 4.12 -8.72 -4.33
C HIS A 133 2.74 -8.15 -3.96
N GLU A 134 1.79 -8.99 -3.54
CA GLU A 134 0.46 -8.55 -3.12
C GLU A 134 0.52 -7.59 -1.93
N ALA A 135 1.30 -7.93 -0.90
CA ALA A 135 1.49 -7.07 0.27
C ALA A 135 2.15 -5.74 -0.10
N LYS A 136 3.15 -5.76 -1.00
CA LYS A 136 3.82 -4.55 -1.48
C LYS A 136 2.92 -3.69 -2.36
N ILE A 137 2.06 -4.30 -3.18
CA ILE A 137 1.05 -3.60 -3.97
C ILE A 137 0.07 -2.88 -3.03
N ILE A 138 -0.43 -3.55 -2.00
CA ILE A 138 -1.33 -2.96 -1.00
C ILE A 138 -0.62 -1.82 -0.25
N GLU A 139 0.61 -2.02 0.20
CA GLU A 139 1.41 -0.98 0.87
C GLU A 139 1.62 0.25 -0.02
N ASN A 140 2.03 0.06 -1.29
CA ASN A 140 2.19 1.16 -2.22
C ASN A 140 0.85 1.85 -2.54
N THR A 141 -0.27 1.11 -2.56
CA THR A 141 -1.60 1.70 -2.72
C THR A 141 -2.00 2.53 -1.51
N HIS A 142 -1.65 2.11 -0.29
CA HIS A 142 -1.82 2.96 0.91
C HIS A 142 -0.95 4.22 0.84
N ASN A 143 0.29 4.12 0.35
CA ASN A 143 1.16 5.28 0.15
C ASN A 143 0.57 6.24 -0.91
N LEU A 144 0.00 5.69 -1.99
CA LEU A 144 -0.73 6.44 -3.01
C LEU A 144 -1.89 7.23 -2.40
N LEU A 145 -2.80 6.55 -1.71
CA LEU A 145 -3.96 7.19 -1.07
C LEU A 145 -3.53 8.23 -0.04
N SER A 146 -2.52 7.94 0.79
CA SER A 146 -1.99 8.90 1.76
C SER A 146 -1.45 10.16 1.09
N ASN A 147 -0.75 10.04 -0.05
CA ASN A 147 -0.28 11.16 -0.83
C ASN A 147 -1.45 11.95 -1.45
N LEU A 148 -2.48 11.26 -1.98
CA LEU A 148 -3.68 11.92 -2.50
C LEU A 148 -4.38 12.76 -1.43
N PHE A 149 -4.56 12.23 -0.23
CA PHE A 149 -5.14 12.95 0.89
C PHE A 149 -4.27 14.13 1.38
N ALA A 150 -2.95 14.02 1.28
CA ALA A 150 -2.04 15.07 1.73
C ALA A 150 -1.99 16.26 0.76
N ASP A 151 -1.91 15.97 -0.55
CA ASP A 151 -1.51 16.97 -1.54
C ASP A 151 -2.56 17.28 -2.60
N PHE A 152 -3.56 16.41 -2.83
CA PHE A 152 -4.50 16.53 -3.96
C PHE A 152 -5.97 16.69 -3.57
N GLN A 153 -6.28 16.82 -2.28
CA GLN A 153 -7.65 16.98 -1.78
C GLN A 153 -8.17 18.43 -1.88
N TYR A 154 -7.31 19.37 -2.22
CA TYR A 154 -7.66 20.79 -2.30
C TYR A 154 -7.92 21.20 -3.73
N TYR A 155 -9.08 21.75 -4.00
CA TYR A 155 -9.48 22.18 -5.34
C TYR A 155 -10.15 23.54 -5.31
N LEU A 156 -10.01 24.24 -6.42
CA LEU A 156 -10.72 25.48 -6.74
C LEU A 156 -11.38 25.34 -8.12
N MET A 157 -12.46 26.03 -8.33
CA MET A 157 -13.09 26.13 -9.65
C MET A 157 -12.56 27.40 -10.34
N GLU A 158 -11.67 27.22 -11.31
CA GLU A 158 -11.14 28.30 -12.15
C GLU A 158 -11.50 28.04 -13.61
N ASP A 159 -12.04 29.06 -14.29
CA ASP A 159 -12.42 28.99 -15.71
C ASP A 159 -13.24 27.74 -16.11
N GLY A 160 -14.07 27.25 -15.19
CA GLY A 160 -14.91 26.08 -15.40
C GLY A 160 -14.20 24.74 -15.23
N LYS A 161 -12.96 24.70 -14.75
CA LYS A 161 -12.22 23.50 -14.39
C LYS A 161 -11.98 23.47 -12.88
N PHE A 162 -11.90 22.26 -12.32
CA PHE A 162 -11.30 22.08 -11.02
C PHE A 162 -9.77 22.07 -11.15
N VAL A 163 -9.10 22.90 -10.38
CA VAL A 163 -7.64 22.99 -10.29
C VAL A 163 -7.19 22.73 -8.87
N ASN A 164 -5.94 22.30 -8.70
CA ASN A 164 -5.40 22.07 -7.37
C ASN A 164 -5.23 23.39 -6.62
N GLY A 165 -5.84 23.50 -5.45
CA GLY A 165 -5.84 24.69 -4.61
C GLY A 165 -4.59 24.78 -3.73
N THR A 166 -3.43 25.08 -4.28
CA THR A 166 -2.14 25.15 -3.57
C THR A 166 -2.12 26.10 -2.35
N LYS A 167 -2.97 27.12 -2.34
CA LYS A 167 -3.08 28.10 -1.23
C LYS A 167 -3.55 27.50 0.10
N HIS A 168 -4.18 26.33 0.08
CA HIS A 168 -4.72 25.66 1.27
C HIS A 168 -3.94 24.38 1.64
N LYS A 169 -2.84 24.12 0.94
CA LYS A 169 -1.95 22.96 1.19
C LYS A 169 -1.54 22.92 2.67
N GLY A 170 -1.85 21.82 3.35
CA GLY A 170 -1.52 21.65 4.77
C GLY A 170 -2.63 22.04 5.78
N ASN A 171 -3.73 22.66 5.38
CA ASN A 171 -4.84 22.96 6.29
C ASN A 171 -5.83 21.78 6.40
N LYS A 172 -5.40 20.73 7.11
CA LYS A 172 -6.20 19.50 7.32
C LYS A 172 -7.58 19.75 7.94
N ILE A 173 -7.71 20.80 8.78
CA ILE A 173 -8.99 21.13 9.42
C ILE A 173 -9.98 21.66 8.38
N LEU A 174 -9.52 22.54 7.48
CA LEU A 174 -10.36 23.09 6.41
C LEU A 174 -10.77 22.00 5.42
N ALA A 175 -9.81 21.16 5.00
CA ALA A 175 -10.07 20.04 4.11
C ALA A 175 -11.10 19.05 4.68
N GLY A 176 -10.91 18.60 5.91
CA GLY A 176 -11.86 17.69 6.56
C GLY A 176 -13.25 18.30 6.76
N ARG A 177 -13.32 19.62 6.98
CA ARG A 177 -14.60 20.33 7.08
C ARG A 177 -15.29 20.42 5.72
N LEU A 178 -14.55 20.79 4.69
CA LEU A 178 -15.09 20.88 3.32
C LEU A 178 -15.58 19.51 2.85
N SER A 179 -14.82 18.45 3.09
CA SER A 179 -15.24 17.07 2.80
C SER A 179 -16.59 16.76 3.45
N ARG A 180 -16.76 16.98 4.76
CA ARG A 180 -18.04 16.72 5.42
C ARG A 180 -19.20 17.55 4.87
N ILE A 181 -18.94 18.81 4.47
CA ILE A 181 -19.95 19.68 3.86
C ILE A 181 -20.37 19.13 2.50
N THR A 182 -19.41 18.79 1.64
CA THR A 182 -19.70 18.25 0.31
C THR A 182 -20.35 16.88 0.40
N ASP A 183 -19.90 15.99 1.29
CA ASP A 183 -20.53 14.69 1.55
C ASP A 183 -22.00 14.84 1.92
N TYR A 184 -22.28 15.78 2.82
CA TYR A 184 -23.66 16.04 3.22
C TYR A 184 -24.50 16.59 2.07
N MET A 185 -23.91 17.44 1.22
CA MET A 185 -24.58 17.98 0.03
C MET A 185 -24.87 16.87 -0.98
N TYR A 186 -23.89 16.00 -1.28
CA TYR A 186 -24.08 14.85 -2.20
C TYR A 186 -25.10 13.83 -1.65
N ALA A 187 -25.11 13.59 -0.36
CA ALA A 187 -26.10 12.68 0.24
C ALA A 187 -27.53 13.23 0.24
N ASN A 188 -27.70 14.55 0.12
CA ASN A 188 -29.01 15.23 0.30
C ASN A 188 -29.41 16.16 -0.86
N TYR A 189 -28.72 16.17 -1.99
CA TYR A 189 -28.95 17.10 -3.11
C TYR A 189 -30.37 17.03 -3.69
N THR A 190 -31.04 15.90 -3.57
CA THR A 190 -32.39 15.68 -4.12
C THR A 190 -33.48 16.44 -3.38
N ARG A 191 -33.22 16.85 -2.14
CA ARG A 191 -34.18 17.61 -1.32
C ARG A 191 -33.80 19.09 -1.20
N LYS A 192 -34.69 19.89 -0.61
CA LYS A 192 -34.37 21.28 -0.28
C LYS A 192 -33.28 21.32 0.79
N LEU A 193 -32.12 21.84 0.44
CA LEU A 193 -30.99 22.12 1.34
C LEU A 193 -30.85 23.62 1.56
N THR A 194 -30.50 24.01 2.80
CA THR A 194 -30.23 25.40 3.15
C THR A 194 -28.84 25.54 3.77
N LEU A 195 -28.21 26.69 3.57
CA LEU A 195 -26.94 27.01 4.18
C LEU A 195 -27.02 27.01 5.72
N SER A 196 -28.18 27.40 6.27
CA SER A 196 -28.46 27.41 7.71
C SER A 196 -28.40 26.01 8.30
N GLU A 197 -28.98 25.01 7.63
CA GLU A 197 -28.97 23.61 8.04
C GLU A 197 -27.54 23.05 8.13
N ILE A 198 -26.71 23.34 7.14
CA ILE A 198 -25.31 22.88 7.13
C ILE A 198 -24.49 23.64 8.19
N ALA A 199 -24.75 24.93 8.37
CA ALA A 199 -24.08 25.73 9.41
C ALA A 199 -24.35 25.21 10.83
N GLU A 200 -25.60 24.86 11.11
CA GLU A 200 -26.01 24.26 12.37
C GLU A 200 -25.31 22.90 12.60
N ARG A 201 -25.31 22.05 11.58
CA ARG A 201 -24.66 20.74 11.62
C ARG A 201 -23.14 20.82 11.89
N GLU A 202 -22.45 21.76 11.25
CA GLU A 202 -21.00 21.94 11.38
C GLU A 202 -20.61 22.87 12.55
N HIS A 203 -21.61 23.34 13.34
CA HIS A 203 -21.44 24.29 14.45
C HIS A 203 -20.75 25.59 14.02
N LEU A 204 -21.17 26.14 12.87
CA LEU A 204 -20.62 27.35 12.28
C LEU A 204 -21.69 28.44 12.15
N SER A 205 -21.24 29.70 12.10
CA SER A 205 -22.14 30.76 11.63
C SER A 205 -22.38 30.64 10.11
N ILE A 206 -23.58 31.03 9.67
CA ILE A 206 -23.96 31.04 8.25
C ILE A 206 -22.98 31.87 7.42
N TYR A 207 -22.54 33.01 7.97
CA TYR A 207 -21.57 33.89 7.32
C TYR A 207 -20.21 33.19 7.11
N TYR A 208 -19.67 32.56 8.14
CA TYR A 208 -18.40 31.86 8.08
C TYR A 208 -18.48 30.66 7.12
N LEU A 209 -19.55 29.87 7.18
CA LEU A 209 -19.74 28.74 6.27
C LEU A 209 -19.80 29.20 4.79
N SER A 210 -20.55 30.29 4.52
CA SER A 210 -20.61 30.87 3.16
C SER A 210 -19.24 31.29 2.65
N HIS A 211 -18.43 31.90 3.52
CA HIS A 211 -17.06 32.30 3.19
C HIS A 211 -16.16 31.09 2.91
N VAL A 212 -16.21 30.07 3.80
CA VAL A 212 -15.44 28.83 3.64
C VAL A 212 -15.74 28.14 2.31
N ILE A 213 -17.03 27.96 1.97
CA ILE A 213 -17.43 27.34 0.70
C ILE A 213 -16.90 28.17 -0.48
N LYS A 214 -17.09 29.49 -0.46
CA LYS A 214 -16.68 30.38 -1.56
C LYS A 214 -15.16 30.42 -1.73
N GLU A 215 -14.41 30.48 -0.63
CA GLU A 215 -12.96 30.49 -0.63
C GLU A 215 -12.37 29.17 -1.14
N ALA A 216 -12.93 28.04 -0.66
CA ALA A 216 -12.42 26.72 -0.97
C ALA A 216 -12.84 26.16 -2.32
N THR A 217 -13.98 26.61 -2.88
CA THR A 217 -14.52 26.06 -4.14
C THR A 217 -14.66 27.08 -5.26
N GLY A 218 -14.46 28.36 -4.97
CA GLY A 218 -14.76 29.44 -5.92
C GLY A 218 -16.27 29.68 -6.16
N LEU A 219 -17.15 28.81 -5.64
CA LEU A 219 -18.60 28.83 -5.85
C LEU A 219 -19.35 29.26 -4.58
N SER A 220 -20.47 29.97 -4.77
CA SER A 220 -21.43 30.13 -3.68
C SER A 220 -22.11 28.79 -3.36
N PHE A 221 -22.70 28.67 -2.17
CA PHE A 221 -23.45 27.46 -1.77
C PHE A 221 -24.52 27.06 -2.79
N GLN A 222 -25.27 28.02 -3.33
CA GLN A 222 -26.32 27.74 -4.32
C GLN A 222 -25.73 27.29 -5.67
N GLU A 223 -24.60 27.85 -6.06
CA GLU A 223 -23.90 27.43 -7.28
C GLU A 223 -23.33 26.02 -7.12
N LEU A 224 -22.68 25.71 -5.99
CA LEU A 224 -22.17 24.38 -5.70
C LEU A 224 -23.30 23.34 -5.64
N LEU A 225 -24.42 23.63 -4.98
CA LEU A 225 -25.56 22.72 -4.94
C LEU A 225 -26.16 22.50 -6.35
N SER A 226 -26.26 23.56 -7.14
CA SER A 226 -26.75 23.45 -8.52
C SER A 226 -25.78 22.66 -9.40
N PHE A 227 -24.48 22.81 -9.19
CA PHE A 227 -23.45 22.02 -9.86
C PHE A 227 -23.60 20.52 -9.56
N ILE A 228 -23.65 20.13 -8.27
CA ILE A 228 -23.87 18.75 -7.83
C ILE A 228 -25.13 18.14 -8.46
N ARG A 229 -26.22 18.88 -8.49
CA ARG A 229 -27.48 18.44 -9.09
C ARG A 229 -27.39 18.22 -10.59
N VAL A 230 -26.70 19.09 -11.30
CA VAL A 230 -26.49 18.97 -12.74
C VAL A 230 -25.56 17.81 -13.07
N GLU A 231 -24.48 17.65 -12.32
CA GLU A 231 -23.56 16.53 -12.44
C GLU A 231 -24.29 15.19 -12.25
N GLU A 232 -25.04 15.04 -11.17
CA GLU A 232 -25.83 13.83 -10.94
C GLU A 232 -26.93 13.61 -11.98
N SER A 233 -27.47 14.68 -12.58
CA SER A 233 -28.47 14.58 -13.65
C SER A 233 -27.94 13.94 -14.93
N GLU A 234 -26.63 14.03 -15.19
CA GLU A 234 -25.99 13.41 -16.37
C GLU A 234 -26.22 11.90 -16.38
N LYS A 235 -26.14 11.24 -15.22
CA LYS A 235 -26.39 9.80 -15.07
C LYS A 235 -27.80 9.41 -15.50
N PHE A 236 -28.79 10.22 -15.14
CA PHE A 236 -30.18 10.00 -15.57
C PHE A 236 -30.38 10.30 -17.04
N LEU A 237 -29.73 11.34 -17.56
CA LEU A 237 -29.81 11.72 -18.97
C LEU A 237 -29.29 10.61 -19.89
N LEU A 238 -28.15 10.04 -19.57
CA LEU A 238 -27.46 9.03 -20.37
C LEU A 238 -27.90 7.61 -20.05
N GLY A 239 -28.28 7.33 -18.81
CA GLY A 239 -28.64 6.00 -18.34
C GLY A 239 -30.15 5.67 -18.39
N SER A 240 -31.01 6.62 -18.76
CA SER A 240 -32.45 6.40 -18.80
C SER A 240 -33.19 7.20 -19.88
N ASN A 241 -34.40 6.76 -20.18
CA ASN A 241 -35.32 7.49 -21.10
C ASN A 241 -36.26 8.47 -20.38
N LYS A 242 -35.94 8.85 -19.11
CA LYS A 242 -36.77 9.78 -18.34
C LYS A 242 -36.94 11.12 -19.04
N LYS A 243 -38.14 11.70 -18.89
CA LYS A 243 -38.41 13.06 -19.38
C LYS A 243 -37.59 14.08 -18.59
N ILE A 244 -37.21 15.18 -19.20
CA ILE A 244 -36.41 16.26 -18.59
C ILE A 244 -37.03 16.76 -17.28
N GLY A 245 -38.37 16.86 -17.25
CA GLY A 245 -39.09 17.24 -16.03
C GLY A 245 -38.89 16.28 -14.88
N ALA A 246 -38.98 14.97 -15.13
CA ALA A 246 -38.74 13.95 -14.11
C ALA A 246 -37.29 13.98 -13.61
N ILE A 247 -36.31 14.20 -14.50
CA ILE A 247 -34.90 14.33 -14.10
C ILE A 247 -34.71 15.57 -13.23
N ALA A 248 -35.30 16.71 -13.57
CA ALA A 248 -35.24 17.93 -12.78
C ALA A 248 -35.79 17.69 -11.35
N ASP A 249 -36.95 17.04 -11.25
CA ASP A 249 -37.56 16.72 -9.95
C ASP A 249 -36.70 15.75 -9.12
N GLU A 250 -36.23 14.66 -9.72
CA GLU A 250 -35.38 13.66 -9.05
C GLU A 250 -34.03 14.20 -8.61
N THR A 251 -33.51 15.21 -9.31
CA THR A 251 -32.26 15.89 -8.93
C THR A 251 -32.47 17.12 -8.04
N GLY A 252 -33.71 17.34 -7.56
CA GLY A 252 -34.03 18.33 -6.53
C GLY A 252 -34.16 19.77 -7.05
N PHE A 253 -34.33 19.99 -8.36
CA PHE A 253 -34.63 21.32 -8.89
C PHE A 253 -36.10 21.66 -8.65
N SER A 254 -36.38 22.88 -8.21
CA SER A 254 -37.74 23.36 -7.94
C SER A 254 -38.57 23.59 -9.20
N ALA A 255 -37.94 23.68 -10.37
CA ALA A 255 -38.60 23.79 -11.67
C ALA A 255 -37.65 23.41 -12.79
N VAL A 256 -38.20 22.82 -13.87
CA VAL A 256 -37.46 22.38 -15.06
C VAL A 256 -36.63 23.50 -15.71
N ARG A 257 -37.14 24.72 -15.70
CA ARG A 257 -36.42 25.90 -16.25
C ARG A 257 -35.10 26.17 -15.53
N TYR A 258 -35.01 25.93 -14.21
CA TYR A 258 -33.78 26.10 -13.46
C TYR A 258 -32.78 24.99 -13.76
N TYR A 259 -33.26 23.75 -13.87
CA TYR A 259 -32.44 22.62 -14.30
C TYR A 259 -31.80 22.92 -15.68
N ILE A 260 -32.61 23.25 -16.68
CA ILE A 260 -32.13 23.55 -18.04
C ILE A 260 -31.08 24.68 -17.99
N LYS A 261 -31.39 25.78 -17.30
CA LYS A 261 -30.47 26.92 -17.17
C LYS A 261 -29.11 26.53 -16.58
N HIS A 262 -29.12 25.75 -15.51
CA HIS A 262 -27.88 25.33 -14.85
C HIS A 262 -27.15 24.26 -15.68
N PHE A 263 -27.84 23.34 -16.32
CA PHE A 263 -27.26 22.38 -17.23
C PHE A 263 -26.56 23.06 -18.43
N GLU A 264 -27.22 23.99 -19.08
CA GLU A 264 -26.64 24.75 -20.18
C GLU A 264 -25.42 25.58 -19.75
N ARG A 265 -25.44 26.12 -18.52
CA ARG A 265 -24.28 26.84 -17.96
C ARG A 265 -23.04 25.96 -17.88
N TRP A 266 -23.19 24.72 -17.42
CA TRP A 266 -22.05 23.81 -17.19
C TRP A 266 -21.70 22.98 -18.43
N PHE A 267 -22.68 22.43 -19.11
CA PHE A 267 -22.48 21.54 -20.26
C PHE A 267 -22.46 22.26 -21.62
N GLY A 268 -22.72 23.56 -21.65
CA GLY A 268 -22.68 24.36 -22.87
C GLY A 268 -23.77 24.03 -23.91
N MET A 269 -24.77 23.21 -23.55
CA MET A 269 -25.84 22.79 -24.43
C MET A 269 -27.10 22.36 -23.69
N HIS A 270 -28.23 22.36 -24.42
CA HIS A 270 -29.51 21.92 -23.86
C HIS A 270 -29.48 20.41 -23.48
N PRO A 271 -30.11 19.99 -22.36
CA PRO A 271 -30.08 18.57 -21.88
C PRO A 271 -30.53 17.55 -22.95
N LEU A 272 -31.54 17.87 -23.77
CA LEU A 272 -31.98 16.95 -24.83
C LEU A 272 -30.95 16.80 -25.95
N ASP A 273 -30.27 17.88 -26.32
CA ASP A 273 -29.19 17.84 -27.32
C ASP A 273 -27.99 17.05 -26.80
N TYR A 274 -27.68 17.22 -25.53
CA TYR A 274 -26.67 16.42 -24.83
C TYR A 274 -26.98 14.94 -24.88
N ARG A 275 -28.21 14.57 -24.50
CA ARG A 275 -28.68 13.17 -24.58
C ARG A 275 -28.56 12.64 -26.01
N LYS A 276 -29.07 13.36 -27.00
CA LYS A 276 -29.00 12.94 -28.39
C LYS A 276 -27.58 12.74 -28.89
N LYS A 277 -26.65 13.59 -28.47
CA LYS A 277 -25.24 13.54 -28.87
C LYS A 277 -24.49 12.35 -28.27
N TYR A 278 -24.78 11.99 -27.01
CA TYR A 278 -23.93 11.09 -26.23
C TYR A 278 -24.54 9.72 -25.92
N THR A 279 -25.86 9.51 -26.04
CA THR A 279 -26.48 8.21 -25.75
C THR A 279 -25.88 7.05 -26.57
N GLY A 280 -25.55 7.28 -27.83
CA GLY A 280 -24.92 6.26 -28.69
C GLY A 280 -23.46 5.94 -28.35
N LYS A 281 -22.82 6.73 -27.46
CA LYS A 281 -21.44 6.56 -26.99
C LYS A 281 -21.35 5.93 -25.60
N VAL A 282 -22.49 5.58 -25.00
CA VAL A 282 -22.55 4.99 -23.67
C VAL A 282 -22.15 3.51 -23.73
N ALA A 283 -21.36 3.06 -22.76
CA ALA A 283 -20.96 1.65 -22.62
C ALA A 283 -22.19 0.72 -22.59
N SER A 284 -22.18 -0.31 -23.43
CA SER A 284 -23.24 -1.30 -23.58
C SER A 284 -22.64 -2.65 -24.00
N ILE A 285 -23.49 -3.67 -24.18
CA ILE A 285 -23.05 -4.95 -24.74
C ILE A 285 -22.49 -4.77 -26.17
N GLU A 286 -23.03 -3.81 -26.92
CA GLU A 286 -22.63 -3.54 -28.31
C GLU A 286 -21.50 -2.49 -28.40
N THR A 287 -21.39 -1.60 -27.40
CA THR A 287 -20.39 -0.52 -27.35
C THR A 287 -19.40 -0.84 -26.24
N VAL A 288 -18.35 -1.59 -26.61
CA VAL A 288 -17.28 -2.02 -25.71
C VAL A 288 -16.00 -1.21 -25.95
N ALA A 289 -15.13 -1.17 -24.93
CA ALA A 289 -13.83 -0.53 -25.05
C ALA A 289 -12.97 -1.19 -26.15
N LYS A 290 -12.39 -0.36 -27.02
CA LYS A 290 -11.41 -0.76 -28.04
C LYS A 290 -10.03 -0.33 -27.55
N ILE A 291 -9.31 -1.27 -26.98
CA ILE A 291 -7.99 -1.05 -26.39
C ILE A 291 -7.04 -2.17 -26.82
N ASP A 292 -5.79 -1.83 -27.07
CA ASP A 292 -4.70 -2.78 -27.35
C ASP A 292 -3.76 -2.79 -26.13
N LYS A 293 -3.70 -3.90 -25.41
CA LYS A 293 -2.87 -4.01 -24.20
C LYS A 293 -1.39 -4.12 -24.56
N TYR A 294 -0.55 -3.43 -23.81
CA TYR A 294 0.90 -3.51 -23.92
C TYR A 294 1.47 -4.72 -23.19
N THR A 295 2.61 -5.19 -23.67
CA THR A 295 3.39 -6.24 -23.03
C THR A 295 4.16 -5.68 -21.81
N PRO A 296 4.52 -6.53 -20.83
CA PRO A 296 5.33 -6.10 -19.68
C PRO A 296 6.64 -5.39 -20.09
N THR A 297 7.31 -5.87 -21.14
CA THR A 297 8.56 -5.27 -21.66
C THR A 297 8.35 -3.85 -22.18
N GLU A 298 7.25 -3.59 -22.90
CA GLU A 298 6.93 -2.25 -23.41
C GLU A 298 6.60 -1.29 -22.25
N ILE A 299 5.86 -1.78 -21.25
CA ILE A 299 5.52 -1.01 -20.04
C ILE A 299 6.78 -0.65 -19.26
N GLU A 300 7.68 -1.61 -19.04
CA GLU A 300 8.96 -1.40 -18.37
C GLU A 300 9.81 -0.33 -19.07
N ALA A 301 9.90 -0.40 -20.41
CA ALA A 301 10.62 0.60 -21.20
C ALA A 301 10.02 2.01 -21.04
N ALA A 302 8.70 2.13 -20.93
CA ALA A 302 8.03 3.40 -20.71
C ALA A 302 8.28 3.95 -19.29
N ILE A 303 8.24 3.09 -18.26
CA ILE A 303 8.53 3.47 -16.87
C ILE A 303 9.96 4.00 -16.76
N ARG A 304 10.95 3.30 -17.33
CA ARG A 304 12.37 3.71 -17.33
C ARG A 304 12.57 5.09 -17.94
N ARG A 305 11.79 5.43 -18.97
CA ARG A 305 11.87 6.72 -19.65
C ARG A 305 11.25 7.84 -18.84
N ASN A 306 10.07 7.59 -18.23
CA ASN A 306 9.27 8.62 -17.60
C ASN A 306 9.58 8.85 -16.12
N VAL A 307 10.13 7.85 -15.42
CA VAL A 307 10.38 7.94 -13.97
C VAL A 307 11.86 7.64 -13.69
N LYS A 308 12.67 8.69 -13.76
CA LYS A 308 14.13 8.60 -13.55
C LYS A 308 14.44 8.12 -12.13
N GLY A 309 15.34 7.15 -12.02
CA GLY A 309 15.83 6.64 -10.74
C GLY A 309 14.98 5.55 -10.09
N VAL A 310 13.66 5.54 -10.27
CA VAL A 310 12.76 4.58 -9.61
C VAL A 310 13.09 3.14 -9.98
N TYR A 311 13.48 2.89 -11.23
CA TYR A 311 13.83 1.54 -11.65
C TYR A 311 15.14 1.04 -11.03
N SER A 312 16.16 1.88 -10.93
CA SER A 312 17.42 1.55 -10.25
C SER A 312 17.21 1.33 -8.75
N ASP A 313 16.40 2.19 -8.12
CA ASP A 313 16.04 2.07 -6.71
C ASP A 313 15.20 0.82 -6.43
N TYR A 314 14.28 0.50 -7.34
CA TYR A 314 13.49 -0.72 -7.26
C TYR A 314 14.35 -1.98 -7.38
N LEU A 315 15.27 -2.04 -8.34
CA LEU A 315 16.19 -3.17 -8.47
C LEU A 315 17.13 -3.30 -7.27
N SER A 316 17.61 -2.17 -6.72
CA SER A 316 18.44 -2.16 -5.51
C SER A 316 17.67 -2.52 -4.25
N SER A 317 16.35 -2.29 -4.24
CA SER A 317 15.45 -2.69 -3.14
C SER A 317 14.92 -4.12 -3.26
N LYS A 318 15.28 -4.86 -4.32
CA LYS A 318 14.94 -6.28 -4.42
C LYS A 318 15.59 -7.02 -3.26
N LYS A 319 14.77 -7.28 -2.24
CA LYS A 319 15.17 -8.17 -1.15
C LYS A 319 15.41 -9.56 -1.75
N ALA A 320 16.45 -10.22 -1.26
CA ALA A 320 16.63 -11.64 -1.54
C ALA A 320 15.32 -12.38 -1.25
N PRO A 321 14.95 -13.39 -2.05
CA PRO A 321 13.74 -14.16 -1.77
C PRO A 321 13.81 -14.69 -0.33
N PRO A 322 12.67 -14.73 0.39
CA PRO A 322 12.69 -15.22 1.75
C PRO A 322 13.17 -16.67 1.78
N ILE A 323 13.92 -17.00 2.80
CA ILE A 323 14.24 -18.39 3.11
C ILE A 323 12.97 -19.04 3.66
N ILE A 324 12.44 -20.00 2.91
CA ILE A 324 11.27 -20.77 3.34
C ILE A 324 11.78 -21.92 4.22
N VAL A 325 11.37 -21.90 5.49
CA VAL A 325 11.72 -22.94 6.48
C VAL A 325 10.45 -23.74 6.74
N GLU A 326 10.30 -24.90 6.08
CA GLU A 326 9.19 -25.82 6.33
C GLU A 326 9.65 -26.93 7.26
N LEU A 327 8.97 -27.07 8.39
CA LEU A 327 9.32 -27.99 9.47
C LEU A 327 8.09 -28.85 9.81
N ASP A 328 8.19 -30.17 9.61
CA ASP A 328 7.28 -31.10 10.25
C ASP A 328 7.81 -31.42 11.66
N ILE A 329 7.20 -30.80 12.65
CA ILE A 329 7.69 -30.87 14.05
C ILE A 329 7.60 -32.28 14.59
N MET A 330 6.56 -33.03 14.25
CA MET A 330 6.38 -34.39 14.77
C MET A 330 7.33 -35.40 14.12
N GLU A 331 7.63 -35.21 12.83
CA GLU A 331 8.62 -36.03 12.13
C GLU A 331 10.04 -35.74 12.62
N ALA A 332 10.40 -34.44 12.75
CA ALA A 332 11.69 -34.02 13.29
C ALA A 332 11.99 -34.58 14.70
N ILE A 333 10.96 -34.67 15.56
CA ILE A 333 11.12 -35.26 16.91
C ILE A 333 11.38 -36.78 16.84
N LYS A 334 10.79 -37.49 15.87
CA LYS A 334 11.00 -38.93 15.67
C LYS A 334 12.38 -39.25 15.14
N GLU A 335 12.85 -38.46 14.19
CA GLU A 335 14.11 -38.66 13.48
C GLU A 335 15.35 -38.14 14.21
N SER A 336 15.22 -37.59 15.42
CA SER A 336 16.23 -36.87 16.20
C SER A 336 17.68 -37.20 15.83
N TYR A 337 18.25 -36.39 14.94
CA TYR A 337 19.64 -36.46 14.52
C TYR A 337 20.50 -35.73 15.55
N LEU A 338 21.58 -36.36 16.00
CA LEU A 338 22.72 -35.68 16.65
C LEU A 338 23.80 -35.54 15.56
N PRO A 339 23.93 -34.40 14.89
CA PRO A 339 25.05 -34.21 14.00
C PRO A 339 26.33 -34.13 14.82
N GLU A 340 27.33 -34.90 14.42
CA GLU A 340 28.67 -34.88 15.01
C GLU A 340 29.46 -33.61 14.72
N LEU A 341 28.98 -32.79 13.75
CA LEU A 341 29.63 -31.55 13.30
C LEU A 341 28.61 -30.40 13.27
N TYR A 342 28.86 -29.45 14.14
CA TYR A 342 28.11 -28.18 14.13
C TYR A 342 28.56 -27.31 12.94
N PRO A 343 27.65 -26.67 12.18
CA PRO A 343 28.04 -25.67 11.19
C PRO A 343 28.57 -24.38 11.86
N LEU A 344 29.05 -24.46 13.07
CA LEU A 344 29.41 -23.41 13.99
C LEU A 344 30.93 -23.21 14.13
N GLU A 345 31.75 -23.80 13.26
CA GLU A 345 33.21 -23.56 13.26
C GLU A 345 33.54 -22.07 13.16
N TYR A 346 32.67 -21.27 12.49
CA TYR A 346 32.79 -19.83 12.45
C TYR A 346 32.15 -19.13 13.66
N MET A 347 31.35 -19.79 14.49
CA MET A 347 30.80 -19.22 15.74
C MET A 347 31.81 -19.20 16.90
N ASP A 348 32.94 -19.84 16.75
CA ASP A 348 34.07 -19.66 17.66
C ASP A 348 34.81 -18.33 17.51
N ASN A 349 34.54 -17.60 16.40
CA ASN A 349 35.04 -16.25 16.26
C ASN A 349 34.34 -15.32 17.27
N GLU A 350 35.15 -14.53 18.01
CA GLU A 350 34.64 -13.61 19.06
C GLU A 350 33.57 -12.65 18.59
N MET A 351 33.58 -12.29 17.30
CA MET A 351 32.58 -11.44 16.68
C MET A 351 31.22 -12.12 16.50
N LEU A 352 31.19 -13.42 16.34
CA LEU A 352 29.97 -14.20 16.20
C LEU A 352 29.40 -14.65 17.54
N LYS A 353 30.15 -14.46 18.64
CA LYS A 353 29.67 -14.77 20.01
C LYS A 353 28.34 -14.08 20.35
N PRO A 354 28.06 -12.82 19.97
CA PRO A 354 26.76 -12.23 20.20
C PRO A 354 25.64 -12.91 19.41
N VAL A 355 25.88 -13.34 18.16
CA VAL A 355 24.94 -14.13 17.38
C VAL A 355 24.82 -15.56 17.95
N ALA A 356 25.88 -16.09 18.52
CA ALA A 356 25.87 -17.36 19.21
C ALA A 356 25.21 -17.33 20.62
N ARG A 357 24.92 -16.14 21.18
CA ARG A 357 24.23 -16.02 22.49
C ARG A 357 22.82 -16.63 22.47
N PRO A 358 21.96 -16.43 21.50
CA PRO A 358 20.70 -17.18 21.40
C PRO A 358 20.93 -18.67 21.36
N TYR A 359 22.01 -19.13 20.71
CA TYR A 359 22.43 -20.52 20.73
C TYR A 359 22.93 -20.99 22.11
N SER A 360 23.67 -20.16 22.85
CA SER A 360 24.07 -20.45 24.24
C SER A 360 22.86 -20.57 25.16
N LEU A 361 21.78 -19.82 24.89
CA LEU A 361 20.49 -19.98 25.55
C LEU A 361 19.87 -21.36 25.26
N LEU A 362 19.84 -21.78 23.98
CA LEU A 362 19.39 -23.12 23.58
C LEU A 362 20.20 -24.22 24.31
N LYS A 363 21.51 -24.08 24.38
CA LYS A 363 22.40 -25.01 25.08
C LYS A 363 22.13 -25.02 26.59
N SER A 364 21.80 -23.87 27.19
CA SER A 364 21.44 -23.74 28.60
C SER A 364 20.09 -24.39 28.94
N LEU A 365 19.15 -24.40 27.97
CA LEU A 365 17.83 -25.02 28.09
C LEU A 365 17.87 -26.56 27.96
N LYS A 366 19.04 -27.14 27.70
CA LYS A 366 19.24 -28.60 27.49
C LYS A 366 18.34 -29.20 26.41
N GLU A 367 17.99 -28.40 25.42
CA GLU A 367 17.21 -28.85 24.30
C GLU A 367 18.05 -29.70 23.34
N LYS A 368 17.40 -30.67 22.70
CA LYS A 368 18.00 -31.46 21.64
C LYS A 368 17.85 -30.72 20.33
N LEU A 369 18.92 -30.67 19.54
CA LEU A 369 18.91 -30.18 18.18
C LEU A 369 18.22 -31.21 17.30
N LEU A 370 17.26 -30.78 16.49
CA LEU A 370 16.47 -31.64 15.63
C LEU A 370 16.84 -31.50 14.16
N VAL A 371 16.92 -30.23 13.67
CA VAL A 371 17.18 -29.94 12.27
C VAL A 371 18.14 -28.78 12.15
N PHE A 372 19.06 -28.87 11.17
CA PHE A 372 19.92 -27.79 10.72
C PHE A 372 19.62 -27.42 9.27
N GLY A 373 19.43 -26.15 9.03
CA GLY A 373 19.45 -25.57 7.69
C GLY A 373 20.60 -24.58 7.54
N GLU A 374 20.72 -23.98 6.38
CA GLU A 374 21.81 -23.06 6.06
C GLU A 374 21.83 -21.84 6.98
N ASN A 375 20.67 -21.31 7.35
CA ASN A 375 20.51 -20.11 8.18
C ASN A 375 19.48 -20.30 9.30
N TYR A 376 19.19 -21.54 9.69
CA TYR A 376 18.28 -21.84 10.81
C TYR A 376 18.62 -23.12 11.55
N ILE A 377 18.15 -23.20 12.79
CA ILE A 377 18.31 -24.37 13.67
C ILE A 377 16.96 -24.60 14.35
N LEU A 378 16.48 -25.85 14.34
CA LEU A 378 15.33 -26.30 15.12
C LEU A 378 15.81 -27.13 16.32
N SER A 379 15.28 -26.85 17.51
CA SER A 379 15.53 -27.66 18.70
C SER A 379 14.23 -27.87 19.51
N SER A 380 14.22 -28.92 20.37
CA SER A 380 13.09 -29.19 21.24
C SER A 380 13.54 -29.88 22.54
N SER A 381 12.80 -29.62 23.61
CA SER A 381 12.92 -30.36 24.88
C SER A 381 12.23 -31.74 24.85
N ALA A 382 11.42 -32.00 23.82
CA ALA A 382 10.66 -33.24 23.70
C ALA A 382 11.57 -34.47 23.49
N ARG A 383 11.33 -35.54 24.26
CA ARG A 383 12.02 -36.83 24.11
C ARG A 383 11.25 -37.84 23.25
N SER A 384 9.98 -37.56 23.00
CA SER A 384 9.09 -38.37 22.16
C SER A 384 7.92 -37.49 21.67
N PRO A 385 7.26 -37.82 20.55
CA PRO A 385 6.13 -37.08 20.03
C PRO A 385 4.98 -36.86 21.01
N GLY A 386 4.73 -37.82 21.92
CA GLY A 386 3.69 -37.71 22.95
C GLY A 386 4.04 -36.80 24.14
N ALA A 387 5.31 -36.41 24.29
CA ALA A 387 5.79 -35.52 25.36
C ALA A 387 6.05 -34.08 24.84
N PHE A 388 5.50 -33.73 23.71
CA PHE A 388 5.70 -32.42 23.08
C PHE A 388 5.11 -31.30 23.94
N GLN A 389 5.95 -30.40 24.42
CA GLN A 389 5.57 -29.22 25.19
C GLN A 389 6.11 -27.92 24.59
N SER A 390 7.33 -27.94 24.05
CA SER A 390 7.97 -26.74 23.48
C SER A 390 8.99 -27.12 22.42
N PHE A 391 9.21 -26.17 21.52
CA PHE A 391 10.32 -26.18 20.57
C PHE A 391 10.83 -24.78 20.35
N SER A 392 12.04 -24.66 19.82
CA SER A 392 12.66 -23.38 19.51
C SER A 392 13.27 -23.39 18.11
N ILE A 393 13.22 -22.25 17.47
CA ILE A 393 13.79 -22.02 16.15
C ILE A 393 14.74 -20.83 16.27
N LEU A 394 15.99 -21.04 15.93
CA LEU A 394 16.95 -19.96 15.74
C LEU A 394 17.12 -19.70 14.25
N VAL A 395 16.84 -18.47 13.80
CA VAL A 395 17.19 -17.98 12.46
C VAL A 395 18.28 -16.92 12.56
N TYR A 396 19.19 -16.88 11.59
CA TYR A 396 20.30 -15.94 11.61
C TYR A 396 20.68 -15.48 10.20
N ASN A 397 21.05 -14.19 10.08
CA ASN A 397 21.46 -13.58 8.83
C ASN A 397 22.98 -13.45 8.79
N VAL A 398 23.64 -14.42 8.15
CA VAL A 398 25.09 -14.46 7.94
C VAL A 398 25.33 -14.92 6.50
N GLY A 399 25.49 -13.97 5.60
CA GLY A 399 25.74 -14.26 4.18
C GLY A 399 27.09 -14.91 3.94
N ASP A 400 27.25 -15.57 2.79
CA ASP A 400 28.47 -16.32 2.44
C ASP A 400 29.71 -15.44 2.35
N ASP A 401 29.57 -14.19 1.91
CA ASP A 401 30.69 -13.27 1.84
C ASP A 401 31.15 -12.82 3.25
N LEU A 402 30.19 -12.62 4.16
CA LEU A 402 30.52 -12.35 5.56
C LEU A 402 31.17 -13.56 6.21
N LYS A 403 30.68 -14.79 5.98
CA LYS A 403 31.29 -16.05 6.46
C LYS A 403 32.74 -16.15 5.97
N LYS A 404 32.99 -15.98 4.65
CA LYS A 404 34.34 -16.07 4.05
C LYS A 404 35.29 -15.02 4.63
N ASN A 405 34.80 -13.80 4.86
CA ASN A 405 35.62 -12.72 5.40
C ASN A 405 35.92 -12.91 6.88
N LEU A 406 34.98 -13.40 7.69
CA LEU A 406 35.17 -13.60 9.13
C LEU A 406 35.98 -14.87 9.47
N THR A 407 36.13 -15.82 8.55
CA THR A 407 36.97 -17.02 8.75
C THR A 407 38.48 -16.79 8.56
N ARG A 408 38.89 -15.62 8.04
CA ARG A 408 40.29 -15.25 7.88
C ARG A 408 40.80 -14.52 9.12
N PRO A 409 42.06 -14.72 9.53
CA PRO A 409 42.67 -13.91 10.62
C PRO A 409 42.68 -12.46 10.21
N MET A 410 41.94 -11.59 10.92
CA MET A 410 41.81 -10.16 10.63
C MET A 410 42.10 -9.33 11.88
N ALA A 411 42.60 -8.10 11.68
CA ALA A 411 42.68 -7.12 12.76
C ALA A 411 41.28 -6.77 13.28
N LYS A 412 41.15 -6.51 14.59
CA LYS A 412 39.86 -6.27 15.26
C LYS A 412 39.08 -5.11 14.66
N GLU A 413 39.77 -4.04 14.27
CA GLU A 413 39.15 -2.88 13.60
C GLU A 413 38.54 -3.26 12.25
N HIS A 414 39.21 -4.11 11.48
CA HIS A 414 38.75 -4.54 10.16
C HIS A 414 37.53 -5.48 10.25
N VAL A 415 37.46 -6.26 11.32
CA VAL A 415 36.28 -7.09 11.61
C VAL A 415 35.05 -6.22 11.91
N LEU A 416 35.24 -5.16 12.73
CA LEU A 416 34.16 -4.20 13.01
C LEU A 416 33.68 -3.48 11.75
N GLU A 417 34.59 -3.04 10.89
CA GLU A 417 34.26 -2.39 9.63
C GLU A 417 33.49 -3.34 8.70
N THR A 418 33.94 -4.59 8.58
CA THR A 418 33.24 -5.63 7.80
C THR A 418 31.82 -5.87 8.31
N VAL A 419 31.60 -5.94 9.62
CA VAL A 419 30.27 -6.14 10.20
C VAL A 419 29.40 -4.89 10.02
N ARG A 420 29.97 -3.69 10.15
CA ARG A 420 29.24 -2.43 9.92
C ARG A 420 28.80 -2.26 8.47
N SER A 421 29.63 -2.67 7.51
CA SER A 421 29.33 -2.59 6.07
C SER A 421 28.36 -3.67 5.59
N TYR A 422 28.20 -4.77 6.34
CA TYR A 422 27.26 -5.83 6.02
C TYR A 422 25.83 -5.38 6.35
N ASP A 423 25.06 -4.99 5.33
CA ASP A 423 23.71 -4.42 5.46
C ASP A 423 22.63 -5.24 4.72
N GLU A 424 22.96 -6.46 4.33
CA GLU A 424 22.02 -7.37 3.69
C GLU A 424 20.81 -7.65 4.58
N GLU A 425 19.63 -7.68 4.00
CA GLU A 425 18.40 -8.02 4.67
C GLU A 425 17.89 -9.37 4.20
N GLN A 426 17.64 -10.27 5.13
CA GLN A 426 17.10 -11.60 4.87
C GLN A 426 15.75 -11.78 5.56
N GLU A 427 14.75 -12.17 4.79
CA GLU A 427 13.43 -12.55 5.31
C GLU A 427 13.33 -14.06 5.43
N PHE A 428 12.70 -14.54 6.52
CA PHE A 428 12.41 -15.94 6.78
C PHE A 428 10.91 -16.13 6.89
N LEU A 429 10.37 -17.11 6.16
CA LEU A 429 9.01 -17.60 6.32
C LEU A 429 9.09 -19.00 6.93
N ILE A 430 8.77 -19.10 8.20
CA ILE A 430 8.86 -20.34 8.98
C ILE A 430 7.47 -20.93 9.07
N ARG A 431 7.30 -22.16 8.61
CA ARG A 431 6.07 -22.93 8.71
C ARG A 431 6.33 -24.18 9.53
N CYS A 432 5.63 -24.29 10.67
CA CYS A 432 5.71 -25.44 11.56
C CYS A 432 4.43 -26.25 11.43
N ASN A 433 4.53 -27.41 10.78
CA ASN A 433 3.40 -28.26 10.44
C ASN A 433 3.23 -29.39 11.48
N GLY A 434 2.06 -30.00 11.51
CA GLY A 434 1.75 -31.15 12.35
C GLY A 434 1.51 -30.83 13.82
N ILE A 435 1.17 -29.57 14.16
CA ILE A 435 0.94 -29.12 15.53
C ILE A 435 -0.40 -28.46 15.72
N SER A 436 -1.08 -28.76 16.82
CA SER A 436 -2.39 -28.18 17.14
C SER A 436 -2.49 -27.78 18.61
N GLY A 437 -3.26 -26.75 18.87
CA GLY A 437 -3.51 -26.22 20.20
C GLY A 437 -3.24 -24.73 20.34
N GLU A 438 -3.08 -24.32 21.58
CA GLU A 438 -2.74 -22.96 21.95
C GLU A 438 -1.26 -22.85 22.32
N PHE A 439 -0.56 -21.88 21.74
CA PHE A 439 0.87 -21.70 21.91
C PHE A 439 1.20 -20.27 22.32
N LYS A 440 2.15 -20.12 23.25
CA LYS A 440 2.83 -18.87 23.53
C LYS A 440 4.09 -18.81 22.67
N VAL A 441 4.24 -17.77 21.89
CA VAL A 441 5.43 -17.51 21.08
C VAL A 441 6.21 -16.38 21.72
N SER A 442 7.47 -16.64 22.05
CA SER A 442 8.40 -15.66 22.62
C SER A 442 9.56 -15.47 21.65
N ARG A 443 9.82 -14.23 21.25
CA ARG A 443 10.80 -13.88 20.22
C ARG A 443 11.93 -13.06 20.83
N TYR A 444 13.16 -13.50 20.68
CA TYR A 444 14.36 -12.85 21.20
C TYR A 444 15.24 -12.44 20.02
N LYS A 445 15.26 -11.15 19.70
CA LYS A 445 15.99 -10.62 18.54
C LYS A 445 17.28 -9.92 18.93
N MET A 446 18.38 -10.33 18.30
CA MET A 446 19.69 -9.71 18.37
C MET A 446 19.95 -8.95 17.07
N THR A 447 20.13 -7.65 17.15
CA THR A 447 20.42 -6.79 15.98
C THR A 447 21.92 -6.64 15.75
N ARG A 448 22.30 -6.12 14.56
CA ARG A 448 23.68 -5.77 14.22
C ARG A 448 24.28 -4.81 15.26
N GLU A 449 23.54 -3.79 15.65
CA GLU A 449 23.97 -2.77 16.63
C GLU A 449 24.24 -3.41 17.99
N SER A 450 23.37 -4.33 18.43
CA SER A 450 23.57 -5.11 19.66
C SER A 450 24.83 -6.00 19.56
N ALA A 451 25.07 -6.59 18.39
CA ALA A 451 26.27 -7.40 18.15
C ALA A 451 27.55 -6.57 18.22
N ILE A 452 27.58 -5.41 17.57
CA ILE A 452 28.72 -4.45 17.59
C ILE A 452 28.99 -3.99 19.02
N THR A 453 27.97 -3.51 19.74
CA THR A 453 28.13 -3.02 21.12
C THR A 453 28.66 -4.13 22.04
N SER A 454 28.16 -5.36 21.93
CA SER A 454 28.65 -6.50 22.71
C SER A 454 30.12 -6.81 22.45
N PHE A 455 30.57 -6.68 21.20
CA PHE A 455 31.95 -6.89 20.83
C PHE A 455 32.86 -5.79 21.37
N GLU A 456 32.49 -4.52 21.22
CA GLU A 456 33.24 -3.38 21.74
C GLU A 456 33.38 -3.44 23.27
N GLU A 457 32.35 -3.88 23.98
CA GLU A 457 32.41 -4.11 25.43
C GLU A 457 33.32 -5.27 25.79
N SER A 458 33.33 -6.35 25.01
CA SER A 458 34.23 -7.48 25.22
C SER A 458 35.70 -7.06 25.07
N LEU A 459 36.00 -6.17 24.12
CA LEU A 459 37.32 -5.59 23.92
C LEU A 459 37.77 -4.73 25.11
N LYS A 460 36.86 -3.91 25.64
CA LYS A 460 37.12 -3.08 26.85
C LYS A 460 37.36 -3.94 28.11
N ALA A 461 36.81 -5.15 28.14
CA ALA A 461 36.93 -6.08 29.23
C ALA A 461 38.21 -6.96 29.14
N GLU A 462 38.95 -6.92 28.03
CA GLU A 462 40.25 -7.59 27.92
C GLU A 462 41.23 -6.95 28.92
N GLY A 463 41.68 -7.72 29.91
CA GLY A 463 42.53 -7.26 31.00
C GLY A 463 41.84 -7.12 32.36
N LEU A 464 40.53 -7.26 32.45
CA LEU A 464 39.79 -7.29 33.71
C LEU A 464 39.80 -8.70 34.34
N ALA A 465 39.79 -8.76 35.70
CA ALA A 465 39.72 -10.01 36.42
C ALA A 465 38.52 -10.87 36.01
N SER A 466 38.66 -12.19 35.91
CA SER A 466 37.67 -13.13 35.31
C SER A 466 36.24 -13.00 35.86
N LYS A 467 36.05 -12.65 37.14
CA LYS A 467 34.72 -12.40 37.72
C LYS A 467 34.04 -11.12 37.18
N ARG A 468 34.79 -10.03 36.95
CA ARG A 468 34.28 -8.80 36.35
C ARG A 468 33.97 -9.00 34.86
N LYS A 469 34.81 -9.76 34.16
CA LYS A 469 34.58 -10.13 32.76
C LYS A 469 33.30 -10.93 32.59
N ALA A 470 33.00 -11.87 33.50
CA ALA A 470 31.76 -12.65 33.50
C ALA A 470 30.51 -11.80 33.78
N ILE A 471 30.61 -10.79 34.66
CA ILE A 471 29.50 -9.88 34.97
C ILE A 471 29.18 -8.97 33.77
N ILE A 472 30.20 -8.36 33.18
CA ILE A 472 30.02 -7.47 31.99
C ILE A 472 29.46 -8.29 30.83
N ASN A 473 29.95 -9.49 30.57
CA ASN A 473 29.46 -10.35 29.50
C ASN A 473 28.01 -10.84 29.71
N ASN A 474 27.50 -10.87 30.94
CA ASN A 474 26.14 -11.35 31.24
C ASN A 474 25.08 -10.25 31.27
N TRP A 475 25.43 -8.95 31.36
CA TRP A 475 24.47 -7.87 31.62
C TRP A 475 24.35 -6.85 30.51
N SER A 476 25.29 -6.82 29.57
CA SER A 476 25.41 -5.66 28.68
C SER A 476 24.37 -5.56 27.56
N ILE A 477 23.75 -6.66 27.12
CA ILE A 477 22.75 -6.57 26.05
C ILE A 477 21.66 -7.62 26.24
N LEU A 478 20.49 -7.17 26.62
CA LEU A 478 19.27 -7.99 26.54
C LEU A 478 18.73 -7.92 25.11
N PRO A 479 18.42 -9.08 24.49
CA PRO A 479 17.70 -9.08 23.21
C PRO A 479 16.34 -8.41 23.40
N SER A 480 15.85 -7.73 22.36
CA SER A 480 14.45 -7.29 22.36
C SER A 480 13.56 -8.53 22.45
N VAL A 481 12.55 -8.47 23.32
CA VAL A 481 11.65 -9.60 23.55
C VAL A 481 10.25 -9.18 23.15
N ASP A 482 9.63 -9.98 22.28
CA ASP A 482 8.22 -9.83 21.90
C ASP A 482 7.45 -11.12 22.24
N PHE A 483 6.18 -10.98 22.61
CA PHE A 483 5.32 -12.08 23.01
C PHE A 483 4.03 -12.05 22.24
N SER A 484 3.65 -13.21 21.68
CA SER A 484 2.35 -13.39 21.04
C SER A 484 1.73 -14.73 21.44
N LYS A 485 0.41 -14.83 21.23
CA LYS A 485 -0.35 -16.05 21.48
C LYS A 485 -0.96 -16.50 20.16
N ILE A 486 -0.75 -17.76 19.81
CA ILE A 486 -1.24 -18.35 18.56
C ILE A 486 -2.09 -19.57 18.88
N VAL A 487 -3.25 -19.68 18.23
CA VAL A 487 -4.10 -20.87 18.27
C VAL A 487 -4.13 -21.45 16.86
N THR A 488 -3.79 -22.71 16.73
CA THR A 488 -3.76 -23.39 15.44
C THR A 488 -4.37 -24.79 15.49
N THR A 489 -4.85 -25.26 14.35
CA THR A 489 -5.35 -26.63 14.17
C THR A 489 -4.33 -27.56 13.51
N ASP A 490 -3.30 -27.00 12.85
CA ASP A 490 -2.29 -27.79 12.14
C ASP A 490 -0.94 -27.09 11.97
N THR A 491 -0.92 -25.82 11.59
CA THR A 491 0.30 -25.11 11.18
C THR A 491 0.46 -23.77 11.88
N ILE A 492 1.66 -23.46 12.39
CA ILE A 492 2.06 -22.12 12.82
C ILE A 492 2.94 -21.51 11.74
N SER A 493 2.59 -20.31 11.27
CA SER A 493 3.39 -19.52 10.35
C SER A 493 3.96 -18.30 11.05
N ILE A 494 5.29 -18.13 10.98
CA ILE A 494 6.01 -16.99 11.57
C ILE A 494 6.89 -16.36 10.50
N ARG A 495 6.83 -15.03 10.42
CA ARG A 495 7.72 -14.23 9.58
C ARG A 495 8.79 -13.58 10.46
N SER A 496 10.04 -13.63 10.02
CA SER A 496 11.19 -12.95 10.63
C SER A 496 11.98 -12.19 9.57
N THR A 497 12.33 -10.94 9.85
CA THR A 497 13.18 -10.13 8.99
C THR A 497 14.43 -9.75 9.78
N LEU A 498 15.58 -10.11 9.26
CA LEU A 498 16.90 -9.87 9.85
C LEU A 498 17.73 -9.01 8.93
N LYS A 499 18.28 -7.90 9.45
CA LYS A 499 19.12 -6.96 8.70
C LYS A 499 20.54 -6.93 9.28
N GLY A 500 21.55 -7.03 8.40
CA GLY A 500 22.94 -7.11 8.79
C GLY A 500 23.22 -8.35 9.65
N LEU A 501 24.32 -8.38 10.37
CA LEU A 501 24.66 -9.47 11.28
C LEU A 501 23.67 -9.52 12.45
N SER A 502 22.67 -10.38 12.35
CA SER A 502 21.58 -10.48 13.32
C SER A 502 21.05 -11.89 13.44
N ALA A 503 20.36 -12.16 14.53
CA ALA A 503 19.74 -13.47 14.80
C ALA A 503 18.44 -13.29 15.58
N GLU A 504 17.52 -14.23 15.44
CA GLU A 504 16.30 -14.29 16.23
C GLU A 504 16.04 -15.71 16.72
N LEU A 505 15.88 -15.83 18.06
CA LEU A 505 15.44 -17.05 18.70
C LEU A 505 13.94 -16.97 18.97
N ILE A 506 13.19 -17.94 18.45
CA ILE A 506 11.75 -18.05 18.57
C ILE A 506 11.44 -19.27 19.43
N LEU A 507 10.90 -19.05 20.62
CA LEU A 507 10.43 -20.11 21.51
C LEU A 507 8.93 -20.28 21.35
N ILE A 508 8.47 -21.51 21.18
CA ILE A 508 7.08 -21.86 20.97
C ILE A 508 6.67 -22.89 22.03
N ASP A 509 5.91 -22.42 23.02
CA ASP A 509 5.49 -23.18 24.18
C ASP A 509 4.00 -23.50 24.11
N LYS A 510 3.64 -24.79 24.16
CA LYS A 510 2.26 -25.23 24.23
C LYS A 510 1.64 -24.84 25.57
N GLN A 511 0.53 -24.14 25.52
CA GLN A 511 -0.22 -23.83 26.75
C GLN A 511 -1.09 -25.03 27.12
N THR A 512 -0.84 -25.59 28.29
CA THR A 512 -1.76 -26.57 28.88
C THR A 512 -2.86 -25.79 29.59
N SER A 513 -4.13 -25.98 29.18
CA SER A 513 -5.25 -25.47 29.97
C SER A 513 -5.06 -25.96 31.42
N PRO A 514 -5.20 -25.10 32.45
CA PRO A 514 -5.23 -25.56 33.80
C PRO A 514 -6.35 -26.61 33.92
N THR A 515 -6.01 -27.82 34.23
CA THR A 515 -6.96 -28.84 34.63
C THR A 515 -7.81 -28.28 35.77
N MET A 516 -9.11 -27.99 35.46
CA MET A 516 -10.12 -27.65 36.48
C MET A 516 -10.28 -28.79 37.47
#